data_e7f5f2e0a67185689dfc409b39f1275c
#
_entry.id   e7f5f2e0a67185689dfc409b39f1275c
#
_cell.length_a   1.000
_cell.length_b   1.000
_cell.length_c   1.000
_cell.angle_alpha   90.00
_cell.angle_beta   90.00
_cell.angle_gamma   90.00
#
_symmetry.space_group_name_H-M   'P 1'
#
loop_
_entity.id
_entity.type
_entity.pdbx_description
1 polymer ?
#
loop_
_entity_poly.entity_id
_entity_poly.type
_entity_poly.pdbx_seq_one_letter_code
_entity_poly.pdbx_strand_id
1 'polypeptide(L)'
;MASTRTLAKSINMSFLQNNNKIIYVSLLVILSFFLFLDYIPGMHAYSAWVTPPVALFLGLSFALLCGQAHPKFNKKISKYLLQYSVVGLGFGMNLQASLASGKEGMEFTVISVVGTLLIGWVIGCKFLKVDRDTSYLISSGTAICGGSAIAAVGPVLRAKDSEMSVALGTIFILSAIALFIFPVIGHALNMSQHEFGTWAAIAIHDTSSVVGAGAAYGEEALRVATTIKL
;
A
#
# COMPACT_ATOMS: atom_id res chain seq x y z
N MET A 1 42.68 1.89 2.76
CA MET A 1 41.52 1.48 3.59
C MET A 1 40.16 1.72 2.95
N ALA A 2 39.95 2.68 2.06
CA ALA A 2 38.66 2.90 1.37
C ALA A 2 38.34 1.80 0.33
N SER A 3 39.33 1.29 -0.39
CA SER A 3 39.19 0.28 -1.46
C SER A 3 38.70 -1.07 -0.95
N THR A 4 39.16 -1.52 0.21
CA THR A 4 38.75 -2.80 0.81
C THR A 4 37.31 -2.81 1.30
N ARG A 5 36.79 -1.68 1.80
CA ARG A 5 35.38 -1.54 2.21
C ARG A 5 34.43 -1.53 1.03
N THR A 6 34.83 -0.95 -0.10
CA THR A 6 34.03 -0.91 -1.33
C THR A 6 33.95 -2.30 -1.98
N LEU A 7 35.06 -3.03 -1.98
CA LEU A 7 35.10 -4.42 -2.47
C LEU A 7 34.29 -5.37 -1.59
N ALA A 8 34.41 -5.30 -0.28
CA ALA A 8 33.60 -6.11 0.64
C ALA A 8 32.10 -5.83 0.51
N LYS A 9 31.70 -4.57 0.27
CA LYS A 9 30.32 -4.18 0.04
C LYS A 9 29.77 -4.68 -1.30
N SER A 10 30.60 -4.71 -2.36
CA SER A 10 30.21 -5.24 -3.67
C SER A 10 30.09 -6.78 -3.66
N ILE A 11 31.01 -7.48 -2.98
CA ILE A 11 30.97 -8.94 -2.82
C ILE A 11 29.74 -9.37 -2.01
N ASN A 12 29.40 -8.63 -0.95
CA ASN A 12 28.24 -8.94 -0.11
C ASN A 12 26.92 -8.71 -0.88
N MET A 13 26.84 -7.67 -1.73
CA MET A 13 25.67 -7.42 -2.56
C MET A 13 25.51 -8.45 -3.68
N SER A 14 26.57 -8.89 -4.31
CA SER A 14 26.52 -9.95 -5.32
C SER A 14 26.13 -11.31 -4.73
N PHE A 15 26.57 -11.63 -3.51
CA PHE A 15 26.15 -12.83 -2.79
C PHE A 15 24.65 -12.82 -2.46
N LEU A 16 24.13 -11.69 -1.98
CA LEU A 16 22.70 -11.51 -1.69
C LEU A 16 21.84 -11.63 -2.95
N GLN A 17 22.28 -11.05 -4.06
CA GLN A 17 21.59 -11.15 -5.34
C GLN A 17 21.61 -12.55 -5.94
N ASN A 18 22.72 -13.28 -5.78
CA ASN A 18 22.82 -14.66 -6.27
C ASN A 18 21.95 -15.65 -5.47
N ASN A 19 21.73 -15.39 -4.18
CA ASN A 19 20.92 -16.23 -3.29
C ASN A 19 19.53 -15.65 -3.02
N ASN A 20 19.06 -14.68 -3.81
CA ASN A 20 17.82 -13.95 -3.56
C ASN A 20 16.60 -14.85 -3.42
N LYS A 21 16.51 -15.96 -4.18
CA LYS A 21 15.40 -16.90 -4.13
C LYS A 21 15.33 -17.64 -2.79
N ILE A 22 16.49 -18.07 -2.28
CA ILE A 22 16.58 -18.80 -1.02
C ILE A 22 16.21 -17.86 0.12
N ILE A 23 16.77 -16.65 0.13
CA ILE A 23 16.48 -15.63 1.15
C ILE A 23 15.00 -15.25 1.12
N TYR A 24 14.42 -15.09 -0.08
CA TYR A 24 12.99 -14.81 -0.24
C TYR A 24 12.11 -15.89 0.35
N VAL A 25 12.35 -17.15 0.00
CA VAL A 25 11.57 -18.29 0.51
C VAL A 25 11.73 -18.42 2.02
N SER A 26 12.96 -18.28 2.53
CA SER A 26 13.21 -18.31 3.97
C SER A 26 12.45 -17.22 4.71
N LEU A 27 12.44 -15.98 4.18
CA LEU A 27 11.72 -14.86 4.75
C LEU A 27 10.20 -15.15 4.77
N LEU A 28 9.64 -15.65 3.68
CA LEU A 28 8.23 -16.03 3.61
C LEU A 28 7.87 -17.13 4.60
N VAL A 29 8.69 -18.17 4.70
CA VAL A 29 8.46 -19.28 5.63
C VAL A 29 8.48 -18.78 7.08
N ILE A 30 9.46 -17.94 7.43
CA ILE A 30 9.58 -17.37 8.78
C ILE A 30 8.35 -16.51 9.09
N LEU A 31 7.97 -15.58 8.21
CA LEU A 31 6.80 -14.72 8.42
C LEU A 31 5.50 -15.54 8.52
N SER A 32 5.34 -16.54 7.66
CA SER A 32 4.17 -17.43 7.70
C SER A 32 4.13 -18.27 8.99
N PHE A 33 5.28 -18.72 9.47
CA PHE A 33 5.37 -19.44 10.73
C PHE A 33 4.93 -18.57 11.92
N PHE A 34 5.40 -17.31 11.99
CA PHE A 34 4.98 -16.39 13.04
C PHE A 34 3.47 -16.06 12.96
N LEU A 35 2.91 -15.88 11.76
CA LEU A 35 1.47 -15.69 11.60
C LEU A 35 0.68 -16.93 12.03
N PHE A 36 1.22 -18.14 11.78
CA PHE A 36 0.57 -19.37 12.22
C PHE A 36 0.55 -19.53 13.75
N LEU A 37 1.56 -18.97 14.46
CA LEU A 37 1.59 -18.97 15.93
C LEU A 37 0.40 -18.23 16.56
N ASP A 38 -0.22 -17.31 15.83
CA ASP A 38 -1.41 -16.58 16.30
C ASP A 38 -2.62 -17.48 16.57
N TYR A 39 -2.69 -18.61 15.86
CA TYR A 39 -3.76 -19.61 16.07
C TYR A 39 -3.51 -20.56 17.25
N ILE A 40 -2.33 -20.47 17.88
CA ILE A 40 -1.97 -21.34 19.02
C ILE A 40 -2.25 -20.60 20.32
N PRO A 41 -3.15 -21.10 21.21
CA PRO A 41 -3.43 -20.46 22.49
C PRO A 41 -2.16 -20.27 23.32
N GLY A 42 -1.90 -19.05 23.79
CA GLY A 42 -0.74 -18.69 24.60
C GLY A 42 0.49 -18.20 23.83
N MET A 43 0.47 -18.20 22.48
CA MET A 43 1.60 -17.75 21.65
C MET A 43 1.38 -16.41 20.94
N HIS A 44 0.28 -15.71 21.20
CA HIS A 44 -0.04 -14.40 20.62
C HIS A 44 1.06 -13.32 20.81
N ALA A 45 1.85 -13.42 21.90
CA ALA A 45 2.94 -12.46 22.12
C ALA A 45 4.04 -12.52 21.06
N TYR A 46 4.23 -13.66 20.40
CA TYR A 46 5.23 -13.84 19.35
C TYR A 46 4.72 -13.42 17.97
N SER A 47 3.42 -13.58 17.69
CA SER A 47 2.78 -13.13 16.44
C SER A 47 2.63 -11.62 16.38
N ALA A 48 2.50 -10.94 17.53
CA ALA A 48 2.35 -9.50 17.65
C ALA A 48 3.49 -8.68 16.98
N TRP A 49 4.65 -9.30 16.73
CA TRP A 49 5.77 -8.65 16.02
C TRP A 49 5.57 -8.61 14.50
N VAL A 50 4.73 -9.47 13.92
CA VAL A 50 4.48 -9.53 12.47
C VAL A 50 3.27 -8.67 12.12
N THR A 51 3.43 -7.36 12.27
CA THR A 51 2.42 -6.38 11.86
C THR A 51 2.55 -6.06 10.35
N PRO A 52 1.49 -5.57 9.69
CA PRO A 52 1.54 -5.16 8.29
C PRO A 52 2.68 -4.18 7.96
N PRO A 53 2.96 -3.14 8.78
CA PRO A 53 4.11 -2.26 8.58
C PRO A 53 5.46 -2.99 8.62
N VAL A 54 5.65 -3.92 9.57
CA VAL A 54 6.89 -4.71 9.67
C VAL A 54 7.06 -5.61 8.46
N ALA A 55 6.01 -6.29 8.01
CA ALA A 55 6.04 -7.12 6.82
C ALA A 55 6.38 -6.30 5.56
N LEU A 56 5.79 -5.11 5.41
CA LEU A 56 6.10 -4.20 4.30
C LEU A 56 7.56 -3.71 4.37
N PHE A 57 8.03 -3.30 5.55
CA PHE A 57 9.41 -2.85 5.73
C PHE A 57 10.41 -3.94 5.36
N LEU A 58 10.18 -5.17 5.80
CA LEU A 58 11.03 -6.32 5.45
C LEU A 58 10.99 -6.62 3.96
N GLY A 59 9.79 -6.61 3.35
CA GLY A 59 9.63 -6.82 1.91
C GLY A 59 10.31 -5.73 1.07
N LEU A 60 10.17 -4.47 1.47
CA LEU A 60 10.82 -3.34 0.81
C LEU A 60 12.36 -3.42 0.95
N SER A 61 12.85 -3.69 2.16
CA SER A 61 14.29 -3.87 2.42
C SER A 61 14.86 -5.02 1.59
N PHE A 62 14.14 -6.15 1.53
CA PHE A 62 14.53 -7.27 0.67
C PHE A 62 14.59 -6.85 -0.80
N ALA A 63 13.56 -6.17 -1.32
CA ALA A 63 13.51 -5.75 -2.71
C ALA A 63 14.65 -4.78 -3.08
N LEU A 64 15.02 -3.86 -2.17
CA LEU A 64 16.11 -2.91 -2.38
C LEU A 64 17.49 -3.55 -2.30
N LEU A 65 17.69 -4.53 -1.43
CA LEU A 65 19.00 -5.16 -1.19
C LEU A 65 19.25 -6.37 -2.10
N CYS A 66 18.23 -7.22 -2.27
CA CYS A 66 18.33 -8.50 -2.98
C CYS A 66 17.68 -8.49 -4.37
N GLY A 67 16.91 -7.44 -4.69
CA GLY A 67 16.12 -7.38 -5.92
C GLY A 67 14.86 -8.25 -5.87
N GLN A 68 14.25 -8.50 -7.03
CA GLN A 68 13.01 -9.28 -7.13
C GLN A 68 13.31 -10.76 -7.41
N ALA A 69 12.98 -11.65 -6.46
CA ALA A 69 13.21 -13.08 -6.61
C ALA A 69 12.27 -13.74 -7.62
N HIS A 70 10.97 -13.46 -7.56
CA HIS A 70 9.92 -14.07 -8.38
C HIS A 70 8.85 -13.06 -8.84
N PRO A 71 9.16 -12.08 -9.73
CA PRO A 71 8.27 -10.95 -10.01
C PRO A 71 6.92 -11.38 -10.59
N LYS A 72 6.89 -12.31 -11.53
CA LYS A 72 5.64 -12.80 -12.15
C LYS A 72 4.75 -13.56 -11.15
N PHE A 73 5.35 -14.40 -10.32
CA PHE A 73 4.65 -15.18 -9.29
C PHE A 73 4.09 -14.25 -8.21
N ASN A 74 4.91 -13.33 -7.70
CA ASN A 74 4.53 -12.37 -6.67
C ASN A 74 3.36 -11.50 -7.13
N LYS A 75 3.43 -10.96 -8.36
CA LYS A 75 2.34 -10.16 -8.95
C LYS A 75 1.03 -10.95 -9.03
N LYS A 76 1.09 -12.22 -9.44
CA LYS A 76 -0.08 -13.08 -9.55
C LYS A 76 -0.67 -13.42 -8.18
N ILE A 77 0.16 -13.86 -7.23
CA ILE A 77 -0.28 -14.25 -5.88
C ILE A 77 -0.82 -13.06 -5.11
N SER A 78 -0.10 -11.92 -5.09
CA SER A 78 -0.57 -10.70 -4.42
C SER A 78 -1.94 -10.25 -4.95
N LYS A 79 -2.16 -10.31 -6.27
CA LYS A 79 -3.47 -9.99 -6.86
C LYS A 79 -4.58 -10.89 -6.32
N TYR A 80 -4.38 -12.21 -6.31
CA TYR A 80 -5.41 -13.14 -5.83
C TYR A 80 -5.62 -13.02 -4.32
N LEU A 81 -4.56 -12.93 -3.53
CA LEU A 81 -4.67 -12.74 -2.08
C LEU A 81 -5.44 -11.47 -1.74
N LEU A 82 -5.14 -10.35 -2.43
CA LEU A 82 -5.89 -9.10 -2.25
C LEU A 82 -7.35 -9.28 -2.62
N GLN A 83 -7.66 -9.89 -3.77
CA GLN A 83 -9.03 -10.13 -4.20
C GLN A 83 -9.81 -10.99 -3.18
N TYR A 84 -9.24 -12.09 -2.72
CA TYR A 84 -9.89 -12.97 -1.72
C TYR A 84 -10.05 -12.27 -0.37
N SER A 85 -9.07 -11.47 0.06
CA SER A 85 -9.15 -10.69 1.29
C SER A 85 -10.29 -9.65 1.23
N VAL A 86 -10.42 -8.94 0.12
CA VAL A 86 -11.51 -7.96 -0.10
C VAL A 86 -12.86 -8.65 -0.13
N VAL A 87 -12.98 -9.80 -0.81
CA VAL A 87 -14.22 -10.60 -0.80
C VAL A 87 -14.55 -11.08 0.62
N GLY A 88 -13.57 -11.57 1.36
CA GLY A 88 -13.73 -12.00 2.75
C GLY A 88 -14.19 -10.87 3.67
N LEU A 89 -13.61 -9.69 3.53
CA LEU A 89 -14.04 -8.48 4.24
C LEU A 89 -15.48 -8.10 3.90
N GLY A 90 -15.86 -8.17 2.61
CA GLY A 90 -17.23 -7.90 2.17
C GLY A 90 -18.29 -8.78 2.82
N PHE A 91 -17.98 -10.07 3.06
CA PHE A 91 -18.88 -10.95 3.80
C PHE A 91 -19.04 -10.58 5.29
N GLY A 92 -18.05 -9.93 5.88
CA GLY A 92 -18.10 -9.44 7.26
C GLY A 92 -18.83 -8.10 7.42
N MET A 93 -19.16 -7.41 6.33
CA MET A 93 -19.79 -6.09 6.36
C MET A 93 -21.31 -6.17 6.51
N ASN A 94 -21.90 -5.22 7.26
CA ASN A 94 -23.34 -5.06 7.32
C ASN A 94 -23.83 -4.32 6.07
N LEU A 95 -24.56 -5.03 5.20
CA LEU A 95 -25.05 -4.49 3.92
C LEU A 95 -25.94 -3.24 4.10
N GLN A 96 -26.78 -3.19 5.12
CA GLN A 96 -27.65 -2.04 5.38
C GLN A 96 -26.85 -0.81 5.79
N ALA A 97 -25.85 -0.99 6.68
CA ALA A 97 -24.95 0.09 7.07
C ALA A 97 -24.12 0.59 5.88
N SER A 98 -23.64 -0.31 5.03
CA SER A 98 -22.88 0.03 3.83
C SER A 98 -23.72 0.79 2.78
N LEU A 99 -24.99 0.41 2.60
CA LEU A 99 -25.90 1.13 1.70
C LEU A 99 -26.28 2.53 2.23
N ALA A 100 -26.45 2.67 3.54
CA ALA A 100 -26.72 3.97 4.16
C ALA A 100 -25.52 4.91 4.01
N SER A 101 -24.32 4.43 4.37
CA SER A 101 -23.06 5.19 4.22
C SER A 101 -22.78 5.53 2.75
N GLY A 102 -23.09 4.62 1.81
CA GLY A 102 -22.92 4.84 0.38
C GLY A 102 -23.79 5.98 -0.16
N LYS A 103 -25.02 6.11 0.33
CA LYS A 103 -25.90 7.23 -0.06
C LYS A 103 -25.40 8.57 0.44
N GLU A 104 -24.98 8.64 1.69
CA GLU A 104 -24.44 9.88 2.29
C GLU A 104 -23.05 10.22 1.73
N GLY A 105 -22.21 9.21 1.43
CA GLY A 105 -20.87 9.40 0.92
C GLY A 105 -20.75 9.68 -0.59
N MET A 106 -21.82 9.42 -1.38
CA MET A 106 -21.75 9.52 -2.84
C MET A 106 -21.40 10.93 -3.32
N GLU A 107 -22.07 11.94 -2.76
CA GLU A 107 -21.83 13.34 -3.11
C GLU A 107 -20.40 13.76 -2.77
N PHE A 108 -19.93 13.40 -1.58
CA PHE A 108 -18.55 13.63 -1.15
C PHE A 108 -17.54 12.92 -2.07
N THR A 109 -17.80 11.69 -2.47
CA THR A 109 -16.93 10.92 -3.35
C THR A 109 -16.80 11.58 -4.73
N VAL A 110 -17.91 12.01 -5.33
CA VAL A 110 -17.89 12.70 -6.62
C VAL A 110 -17.08 14.00 -6.55
N ILE A 111 -17.34 14.82 -5.53
CA ILE A 111 -16.61 16.08 -5.32
C ILE A 111 -15.12 15.81 -5.09
N SER A 112 -14.78 14.82 -4.27
CA SER A 112 -13.40 14.45 -3.97
C SER A 112 -12.65 13.96 -5.22
N VAL A 113 -13.23 13.07 -6.01
CA VAL A 113 -12.61 12.54 -7.23
C VAL A 113 -12.39 13.63 -8.25
N VAL A 114 -13.45 14.42 -8.56
CA VAL A 114 -13.36 15.52 -9.52
C VAL A 114 -12.39 16.58 -9.04
N GLY A 115 -12.47 16.96 -7.76
CA GLY A 115 -11.57 17.94 -7.15
C GLY A 115 -10.11 17.48 -7.22
N THR A 116 -9.83 16.24 -6.88
CA THR A 116 -8.46 15.69 -6.93
C THR A 116 -7.91 15.64 -8.35
N LEU A 117 -8.72 15.26 -9.33
CA LEU A 117 -8.30 15.28 -10.74
C LEU A 117 -7.98 16.69 -11.23
N LEU A 118 -8.83 17.67 -10.91
CA LEU A 118 -8.62 19.06 -11.30
C LEU A 118 -7.41 19.69 -10.62
N ILE A 119 -7.32 19.54 -9.28
CA ILE A 119 -6.21 20.08 -8.49
C ILE A 119 -4.90 19.42 -8.90
N GLY A 120 -4.89 18.09 -9.05
CA GLY A 120 -3.72 17.34 -9.46
C GLY A 120 -3.23 17.75 -10.85
N TRP A 121 -4.14 17.97 -11.81
CA TRP A 121 -3.78 18.48 -13.12
C TRP A 121 -3.18 19.90 -13.04
N VAL A 122 -3.80 20.82 -12.30
CA VAL A 122 -3.32 22.18 -12.14
C VAL A 122 -1.93 22.19 -11.46
N ILE A 123 -1.79 21.48 -10.35
CA ILE A 123 -0.51 21.42 -9.62
C ILE A 123 0.55 20.73 -10.48
N GLY A 124 0.24 19.56 -11.04
CA GLY A 124 1.20 18.79 -11.83
C GLY A 124 1.67 19.54 -13.08
N CYS A 125 0.73 20.01 -13.92
CA CYS A 125 1.09 20.62 -15.19
C CYS A 125 1.54 22.07 -15.07
N LYS A 126 0.89 22.92 -14.21
CA LYS A 126 1.20 24.34 -14.12
C LYS A 126 2.31 24.68 -13.12
N PHE A 127 2.27 24.09 -11.93
CA PHE A 127 3.24 24.40 -10.88
C PHE A 127 4.50 23.55 -10.96
N LEU A 128 4.36 22.23 -11.04
CA LEU A 128 5.48 21.30 -11.07
C LEU A 128 6.04 21.08 -12.48
N LYS A 129 5.33 21.53 -13.52
CA LYS A 129 5.70 21.35 -14.93
C LYS A 129 5.98 19.88 -15.30
N VAL A 130 5.27 18.97 -14.66
CA VAL A 130 5.30 17.55 -14.98
C VAL A 130 4.57 17.33 -16.30
N ASP A 131 5.03 16.35 -17.06
CA ASP A 131 4.36 15.93 -18.29
C ASP A 131 2.88 15.65 -18.06
N ARG A 132 2.07 15.97 -19.07
CA ARG A 132 0.61 15.92 -18.95
C ARG A 132 0.09 14.54 -18.62
N ASP A 133 0.59 13.52 -19.32
CA ASP A 133 0.10 12.15 -19.15
C ASP A 133 0.53 11.58 -17.80
N THR A 134 1.77 11.84 -17.38
CA THR A 134 2.23 11.52 -16.02
C THR A 134 1.40 12.21 -14.94
N SER A 135 1.06 13.49 -15.13
CA SER A 135 0.23 14.23 -14.17
C SER A 135 -1.19 13.66 -14.08
N TYR A 136 -1.81 13.29 -15.21
CA TYR A 136 -3.12 12.63 -15.22
C TYR A 136 -3.08 11.26 -14.57
N LEU A 137 -2.03 10.47 -14.81
CA LEU A 137 -1.87 9.15 -14.20
C LEU A 137 -1.76 9.24 -12.67
N ILE A 138 -0.91 10.15 -12.17
CA ILE A 138 -0.75 10.36 -10.72
C ILE A 138 -2.07 10.86 -10.12
N SER A 139 -2.74 11.83 -10.77
CA SER A 139 -4.01 12.36 -10.29
C SER A 139 -5.10 11.29 -10.25
N SER A 140 -5.17 10.42 -11.26
CA SER A 140 -6.12 9.30 -11.30
C SER A 140 -5.82 8.26 -10.21
N GLY A 141 -4.55 7.94 -9.99
CA GLY A 141 -4.13 7.07 -8.90
C GLY A 141 -4.50 7.64 -7.54
N THR A 142 -4.26 8.93 -7.34
CA THR A 142 -4.61 9.66 -6.12
C THR A 142 -6.12 9.74 -5.89
N ALA A 143 -6.90 9.98 -6.94
CA ALA A 143 -8.34 10.18 -6.85
C ALA A 143 -9.15 8.89 -6.59
N ILE A 144 -8.65 7.72 -7.01
CA ILE A 144 -9.44 6.49 -7.03
C ILE A 144 -8.82 5.43 -6.11
N CYS A 145 -7.92 4.60 -6.65
CA CYS A 145 -7.41 3.41 -5.93
C CYS A 145 -5.92 3.13 -6.18
N GLY A 146 -5.12 4.18 -6.37
CA GLY A 146 -3.68 4.04 -6.53
C GLY A 146 -3.27 3.38 -7.85
N GLY A 147 -2.45 2.35 -7.76
CA GLY A 147 -1.86 1.68 -8.91
C GLY A 147 -2.85 1.04 -9.88
N SER A 148 -4.00 0.57 -9.41
CA SER A 148 -5.03 -0.04 -10.29
C SER A 148 -5.69 1.00 -11.19
N ALA A 149 -5.95 2.21 -10.69
CA ALA A 149 -6.45 3.32 -11.51
C ALA A 149 -5.44 3.72 -12.59
N ILE A 150 -4.15 3.81 -12.24
CA ILE A 150 -3.06 4.09 -13.19
C ILE A 150 -3.02 3.00 -14.28
N ALA A 151 -3.09 1.73 -13.88
CA ALA A 151 -3.07 0.62 -14.83
C ALA A 151 -4.27 0.59 -15.80
N ALA A 152 -5.43 1.10 -15.35
CA ALA A 152 -6.62 1.22 -16.19
C ALA A 152 -6.58 2.45 -17.12
N VAL A 153 -6.11 3.58 -16.60
CA VAL A 153 -6.08 4.87 -17.35
C VAL A 153 -4.93 4.92 -18.34
N GLY A 154 -3.78 4.34 -18.01
CA GLY A 154 -2.57 4.38 -18.84
C GLY A 154 -2.77 3.95 -20.29
N PRO A 155 -3.36 2.78 -20.57
CA PRO A 155 -3.67 2.36 -21.95
C PRO A 155 -4.64 3.29 -22.67
N VAL A 156 -5.59 3.91 -21.97
CA VAL A 156 -6.55 4.87 -22.55
C VAL A 156 -5.87 6.14 -23.01
N LEU A 157 -4.92 6.63 -22.21
CA LEU A 157 -4.08 7.78 -22.53
C LEU A 157 -2.98 7.45 -23.56
N ARG A 158 -2.75 6.17 -23.84
CA ARG A 158 -1.59 5.68 -24.60
C ARG A 158 -0.27 6.15 -23.99
N ALA A 159 -0.23 6.20 -22.65
CA ALA A 159 0.93 6.65 -21.90
C ALA A 159 2.14 5.73 -22.14
N LYS A 160 3.32 6.31 -22.16
CA LYS A 160 4.57 5.59 -22.31
C LYS A 160 4.90 4.76 -21.06
N ASP A 161 5.66 3.70 -21.22
CA ASP A 161 6.09 2.84 -20.10
C ASP A 161 6.85 3.64 -19.02
N SER A 162 7.60 4.67 -19.42
CA SER A 162 8.30 5.57 -18.49
C SER A 162 7.33 6.40 -17.64
N GLU A 163 6.28 6.95 -18.25
CA GLU A 163 5.24 7.73 -17.58
C GLU A 163 4.45 6.87 -16.59
N MET A 164 4.07 5.66 -17.03
CA MET A 164 3.45 4.65 -16.18
C MET A 164 4.32 4.27 -14.98
N SER A 165 5.61 4.05 -15.22
CA SER A 165 6.55 3.66 -14.17
C SER A 165 6.76 4.77 -13.14
N VAL A 166 6.86 6.02 -13.58
CA VAL A 166 6.98 7.19 -12.69
C VAL A 166 5.71 7.35 -11.86
N ALA A 167 4.54 7.28 -12.48
CA ALA A 167 3.27 7.43 -11.79
C ALA A 167 3.07 6.31 -10.74
N LEU A 168 3.29 5.04 -11.11
CA LEU A 168 3.20 3.91 -10.19
C LEU A 168 4.22 4.04 -9.04
N GLY A 169 5.46 4.40 -9.35
CA GLY A 169 6.51 4.59 -8.35
C GLY A 169 6.14 5.67 -7.34
N THR A 170 5.63 6.80 -7.80
CA THR A 170 5.18 7.91 -6.95
C THR A 170 4.08 7.45 -5.98
N ILE A 171 3.02 6.82 -6.50
CA ILE A 171 1.89 6.37 -5.67
C ILE A 171 2.35 5.31 -4.66
N PHE A 172 3.17 4.34 -5.06
CA PHE A 172 3.61 3.30 -4.13
C PHE A 172 4.55 3.84 -3.04
N ILE A 173 5.45 4.78 -3.37
CA ILE A 173 6.31 5.41 -2.37
C ILE A 173 5.47 6.21 -1.38
N LEU A 174 4.52 7.03 -1.86
CA LEU A 174 3.65 7.82 -0.98
C LEU A 174 2.77 6.91 -0.10
N SER A 175 2.22 5.85 -0.66
CA SER A 175 1.43 4.86 0.10
C SER A 175 2.26 4.13 1.16
N ALA A 176 3.51 3.77 0.83
CA ALA A 176 4.42 3.17 1.79
C ALA A 176 4.76 4.14 2.94
N ILE A 177 5.03 5.41 2.63
CA ILE A 177 5.26 6.46 3.62
C ILE A 177 4.01 6.64 4.50
N ALA A 178 2.83 6.72 3.89
CA ALA A 178 1.57 6.90 4.60
C ALA A 178 1.31 5.75 5.58
N LEU A 179 1.57 4.50 5.21
CA LEU A 179 1.40 3.33 6.07
C LEU A 179 2.15 3.46 7.42
N PHE A 180 3.34 4.06 7.40
CA PHE A 180 4.14 4.23 8.63
C PHE A 180 3.83 5.54 9.37
N ILE A 181 3.62 6.62 8.62
CA ILE A 181 3.51 7.96 9.21
C ILE A 181 2.09 8.22 9.75
N PHE A 182 1.05 7.76 9.07
CA PHE A 182 -0.33 8.05 9.47
C PHE A 182 -0.68 7.54 10.88
N PRO A 183 -0.38 6.28 11.27
CA PRO A 183 -0.64 5.82 12.62
C PRO A 183 0.06 6.66 13.69
N VAL A 184 1.31 7.08 13.42
CA VAL A 184 2.08 7.94 14.34
C VAL A 184 1.41 9.31 14.50
N ILE A 185 0.97 9.93 13.40
CA ILE A 185 0.26 11.21 13.43
C ILE A 185 -1.09 11.05 14.17
N GLY A 186 -1.85 9.99 13.88
CA GLY A 186 -3.12 9.71 14.52
C GLY A 186 -2.99 9.61 16.04
N HIS A 187 -1.98 8.89 16.53
CA HIS A 187 -1.68 8.81 17.97
C HIS A 187 -1.23 10.16 18.54
N ALA A 188 -0.41 10.92 17.82
CA ALA A 188 0.04 12.24 18.26
C ALA A 188 -1.12 13.26 18.37
N LEU A 189 -2.13 13.12 17.52
CA LEU A 189 -3.35 13.94 17.53
C LEU A 189 -4.44 13.38 18.46
N ASN A 190 -4.19 12.27 19.16
CA ASN A 190 -5.16 11.57 20.01
C ASN A 190 -6.48 11.24 19.29
N MET A 191 -6.40 10.86 18.01
CA MET A 191 -7.59 10.49 17.25
C MET A 191 -8.20 9.19 17.78
N SER A 192 -9.52 9.14 17.87
CA SER A 192 -10.23 7.88 18.10
C SER A 192 -10.02 6.91 16.94
N GLN A 193 -10.25 5.62 17.15
CA GLN A 193 -10.12 4.64 16.08
C GLN A 193 -11.07 4.91 14.91
N HIS A 194 -12.26 5.42 15.18
CA HIS A 194 -13.23 5.80 14.17
C HIS A 194 -12.75 6.99 13.32
N GLU A 195 -12.27 8.05 13.96
CA GLU A 195 -11.72 9.22 13.26
C GLU A 195 -10.50 8.85 12.43
N PHE A 196 -9.58 8.08 13.00
CA PHE A 196 -8.41 7.61 12.27
C PHE A 196 -8.79 6.73 11.07
N GLY A 197 -9.71 5.79 11.25
CA GLY A 197 -10.19 4.92 10.17
C GLY A 197 -10.79 5.71 9.00
N THR A 198 -11.62 6.71 9.32
CA THR A 198 -12.20 7.61 8.32
C THR A 198 -11.13 8.44 7.61
N TRP A 199 -10.22 9.05 8.37
CA TRP A 199 -9.14 9.85 7.80
C TRP A 199 -8.21 9.00 6.92
N ALA A 200 -7.79 7.83 7.37
CA ALA A 200 -6.94 6.93 6.62
C ALA A 200 -7.60 6.47 5.30
N ALA A 201 -8.90 6.15 5.32
CA ALA A 201 -9.64 5.77 4.12
C ALA A 201 -9.67 6.88 3.06
N ILE A 202 -9.77 8.13 3.48
CA ILE A 202 -9.84 9.29 2.58
C ILE A 202 -8.44 9.68 2.09
N ALA A 203 -7.47 9.73 2.98
CA ALA A 203 -6.16 10.32 2.70
C ALA A 203 -5.12 9.34 2.13
N ILE A 204 -5.28 8.04 2.39
CA ILE A 204 -4.41 7.02 1.80
C ILE A 204 -5.09 6.42 0.56
N HIS A 205 -4.46 6.54 -0.59
CA HIS A 205 -5.09 6.22 -1.87
C HIS A 205 -5.07 4.73 -2.23
N ASP A 206 -4.05 4.00 -1.78
CA ASP A 206 -3.93 2.57 -2.02
C ASP A 206 -4.68 1.75 -0.95
N THR A 207 -5.58 0.86 -1.38
CA THR A 207 -6.41 0.03 -0.50
C THR A 207 -5.58 -0.84 0.45
N SER A 208 -4.47 -1.42 -0.04
CA SER A 208 -3.60 -2.26 0.79
C SER A 208 -2.98 -1.47 1.94
N SER A 209 -2.56 -0.24 1.66
CA SER A 209 -1.96 0.66 2.65
C SER A 209 -3.00 1.19 3.65
N VAL A 210 -4.25 1.40 3.21
CA VAL A 210 -5.38 1.73 4.12
C VAL A 210 -5.62 0.59 5.11
N VAL A 211 -5.72 -0.64 4.61
CA VAL A 211 -5.88 -1.83 5.45
C VAL A 211 -4.72 -1.96 6.44
N GLY A 212 -3.49 -1.79 5.96
CA GLY A 212 -2.30 -1.88 6.80
C GLY A 212 -2.24 -0.79 7.88
N ALA A 213 -2.55 0.46 7.54
CA ALA A 213 -2.56 1.57 8.49
C ALA A 213 -3.69 1.41 9.53
N GLY A 214 -4.89 0.99 9.08
CA GLY A 214 -6.01 0.69 9.96
C GLY A 214 -5.70 -0.42 10.96
N ALA A 215 -5.11 -1.53 10.47
CA ALA A 215 -4.70 -2.65 11.32
C ALA A 215 -3.62 -2.26 12.34
N ALA A 216 -2.69 -1.37 11.96
CA ALA A 216 -1.66 -0.87 12.85
C ALA A 216 -2.20 0.08 13.93
N TYR A 217 -3.32 0.75 13.67
CA TYR A 217 -3.94 1.68 14.62
C TYR A 217 -4.92 1.00 15.58
N GLY A 218 -5.70 0.02 15.09
CA GLY A 218 -6.62 -0.74 15.91
C GLY A 218 -7.69 -1.45 15.10
N GLU A 219 -8.39 -2.40 15.72
CA GLU A 219 -9.37 -3.27 15.07
C GLU A 219 -10.58 -2.48 14.53
N GLU A 220 -11.09 -1.52 15.31
CA GLU A 220 -12.18 -0.66 14.88
C GLU A 220 -11.75 0.27 13.75
N ALA A 221 -10.52 0.82 13.83
CA ALA A 221 -9.95 1.65 12.78
C ALA A 221 -9.83 0.87 11.45
N LEU A 222 -9.39 -0.39 11.50
CA LEU A 222 -9.36 -1.28 10.35
C LEU A 222 -10.76 -1.46 9.74
N ARG A 223 -11.76 -1.76 10.58
CA ARG A 223 -13.14 -1.96 10.13
C ARG A 223 -13.73 -0.72 9.47
N VAL A 224 -13.57 0.44 10.09
CA VAL A 224 -14.06 1.72 9.57
C VAL A 224 -13.34 2.07 8.26
N ALA A 225 -12.02 1.99 8.24
CA ALA A 225 -11.22 2.33 7.07
C ALA A 225 -11.55 1.45 5.85
N THR A 226 -11.74 0.15 6.07
CA THR A 226 -12.12 -0.78 4.99
C THR A 226 -13.54 -0.55 4.50
N THR A 227 -14.50 -0.28 5.41
CA THR A 227 -15.91 0.00 5.06
C THR A 227 -16.03 1.25 4.19
N ILE A 228 -15.26 2.30 4.50
CA ILE A 228 -15.32 3.57 3.74
C ILE A 228 -14.56 3.45 2.42
N LYS A 229 -13.50 2.64 2.37
CA LYS A 229 -12.64 2.52 1.18
C LYS A 229 -13.20 1.59 0.11
N LEU A 230 -13.98 0.59 0.48
CA LEU A 230 -14.55 -0.46 -0.40
C LEU A 230 -15.99 -0.16 -0.78
#